data_77adda65dc071eb9da7e2a5a57aa521e
#
_entry.id   77adda65dc071eb9da7e2a5a57aa521e
#
_cell.length_a   1.000
_cell.length_b   1.000
_cell.length_c   1.000
_cell.angle_alpha   90.00
_cell.angle_beta   90.00
_cell.angle_gamma   90.00
#
_symmetry.space_group_name_H-M   'P 1'
#
loop_
_entity.id
_entity.type
_entity.pdbx_description
1 polymer ?
#
loop_
_entity_poly.entity_id
_entity_poly.type
_entity_poly.pdbx_seq_one_letter_code
_entity_poly.pdbx_strand_id
1 'polypeptide(L)'
;PQHFYLRMAANLALVRMTNISPLTLSEKILLSHLYDNDAIASSPERGKTAVPLRPDRVAMQDATAQMAMLQYMQAGMGTVAVPTSIHCDHLIRASAGAAQDLSEALGSNLEVYQFLQSAAFAHGIAFSAPGRGIIHQVILENLAFPGALLIGTDSHTPNAGGINMLAIGVGGADAVQVMAGEPWSLTWPNLTGVNF
;
A
#
# COMPACT_ATOMS: atom_id res chain seq x y z
N PRO A 1 -12.73 -8.05 8.24
CA PRO A 1 -13.45 -6.89 7.65
C PRO A 1 -14.31 -6.15 8.69
N GLN A 2 -15.07 -6.86 9.56
CA GLN A 2 -16.01 -6.22 10.48
C GLN A 2 -15.34 -5.22 11.44
N HIS A 3 -14.21 -5.57 12.07
CA HIS A 3 -13.45 -4.67 12.95
C HIS A 3 -12.94 -3.42 12.21
N PHE A 4 -12.56 -3.56 10.95
CA PHE A 4 -12.14 -2.44 10.12
C PHE A 4 -13.25 -1.40 9.99
N TYR A 5 -14.45 -1.81 9.56
CA TYR A 5 -15.56 -0.89 9.34
C TYR A 5 -16.08 -0.27 10.65
N LEU A 6 -16.02 -1.00 11.77
CA LEU A 6 -16.34 -0.43 13.08
C LEU A 6 -15.36 0.68 13.49
N ARG A 7 -14.05 0.45 13.27
CA ARG A 7 -13.03 1.49 13.50
C ARG A 7 -13.24 2.70 12.59
N MET A 8 -13.46 2.45 11.30
CA MET A 8 -13.75 3.53 10.34
C MET A 8 -14.97 4.34 10.73
N ALA A 9 -16.06 3.70 11.14
CA ALA A 9 -17.27 4.38 11.59
C ALA A 9 -17.03 5.23 12.84
N ALA A 10 -16.29 4.71 13.83
CA ALA A 10 -15.95 5.42 15.05
C ALA A 10 -15.08 6.67 14.74
N ASN A 11 -14.04 6.53 13.92
CA ASN A 11 -13.19 7.65 13.54
C ASN A 11 -13.96 8.72 12.75
N LEU A 12 -14.84 8.31 11.82
CA LEU A 12 -15.69 9.27 11.10
C LEU A 12 -16.72 9.95 12.00
N ALA A 13 -17.20 9.30 13.04
CA ALA A 13 -18.08 9.95 14.01
C ALA A 13 -17.35 11.09 14.74
N LEU A 14 -16.08 10.87 15.15
CA LEU A 14 -15.25 11.92 15.77
C LEU A 14 -15.01 13.10 14.78
N VAL A 15 -14.66 12.80 13.53
CA VAL A 15 -14.47 13.82 12.48
C VAL A 15 -15.72 14.68 12.31
N ARG A 16 -16.91 14.07 12.32
CA ARG A 16 -18.18 14.79 12.16
C ARG A 16 -18.54 15.71 13.31
N MET A 17 -17.97 15.49 14.49
CA MET A 17 -18.16 16.41 15.63
C MET A 17 -17.46 17.75 15.41
N THR A 18 -16.39 17.78 14.62
CA THR A 18 -15.59 18.98 14.33
C THR A 18 -15.80 19.53 12.93
N ASN A 19 -16.21 18.69 11.98
CA ASN A 19 -16.42 19.04 10.58
C ASN A 19 -17.86 18.76 10.13
N ILE A 20 -18.61 19.83 9.86
CA ILE A 20 -20.01 19.78 9.42
C ILE A 20 -20.16 19.71 7.89
N SER A 21 -19.07 19.90 7.14
CA SER A 21 -19.12 19.87 5.67
C SER A 21 -19.26 18.45 5.14
N PRO A 22 -19.97 18.24 4.03
CA PRO A 22 -20.02 16.95 3.35
C PRO A 22 -18.61 16.50 2.94
N LEU A 23 -18.27 15.24 3.22
CA LEU A 23 -16.99 14.63 2.87
C LEU A 23 -17.13 13.74 1.64
N THR A 24 -16.19 13.84 0.72
CA THR A 24 -16.01 12.88 -0.37
C THR A 24 -15.57 11.50 0.18
N LEU A 25 -15.62 10.46 -0.65
CA LEU A 25 -15.15 9.13 -0.25
C LEU A 25 -13.65 9.16 0.12
N SER A 26 -12.82 9.81 -0.68
CA SER A 26 -11.38 9.92 -0.42
C SER A 26 -11.08 10.61 0.91
N GLU A 27 -11.79 11.69 1.23
CA GLU A 27 -11.67 12.37 2.52
C GLU A 27 -12.11 11.48 3.69
N LYS A 28 -13.20 10.73 3.52
CA LYS A 28 -13.66 9.78 4.54
C LYS A 28 -12.59 8.71 4.82
N ILE A 29 -11.97 8.20 3.76
CA ILE A 29 -10.90 7.19 3.90
C ILE A 29 -9.70 7.82 4.61
N LEU A 30 -9.16 8.93 4.14
CA LEU A 30 -8.00 9.59 4.74
C LEU A 30 -8.26 9.95 6.20
N LEU A 31 -9.38 10.60 6.52
CA LEU A 31 -9.72 11.00 7.88
C LEU A 31 -9.98 9.83 8.83
N SER A 32 -10.43 8.69 8.30
CA SER A 32 -10.57 7.47 9.11
C SER A 32 -9.26 6.73 9.38
N HIS A 33 -8.17 7.10 8.67
CA HIS A 33 -6.83 6.51 8.80
C HIS A 33 -5.82 7.46 9.45
N LEU A 34 -6.26 8.54 10.07
CA LEU A 34 -5.36 9.39 10.85
C LEU A 34 -4.65 8.58 11.93
N TYR A 35 -3.35 8.80 12.09
CA TYR A 35 -2.53 8.11 13.08
C TYR A 35 -2.92 8.50 14.50
N ASP A 36 -3.14 9.81 14.73
CA ASP A 36 -3.58 10.39 15.99
C ASP A 36 -4.93 11.10 15.82
N ASN A 37 -5.80 10.92 16.83
CA ASN A 37 -7.09 11.59 16.87
C ASN A 37 -6.97 13.11 17.07
N ASP A 38 -5.86 13.59 17.61
CA ASP A 38 -5.60 15.03 17.80
C ASP A 38 -5.48 15.78 16.48
N ALA A 39 -5.07 15.10 15.40
CA ALA A 39 -5.07 15.65 14.05
C ALA A 39 -6.48 15.94 13.49
N ILE A 40 -7.53 15.41 14.14
CA ILE A 40 -8.94 15.65 13.78
C ILE A 40 -9.39 17.07 14.16
N ALA A 41 -8.77 17.68 15.15
CA ALA A 41 -9.19 18.97 15.73
C ALA A 41 -9.01 20.17 14.78
N SER A 42 -8.18 20.04 13.74
CA SER A 42 -7.97 21.10 12.74
C SER A 42 -8.24 20.55 11.35
N SER A 43 -9.13 21.20 10.59
CA SER A 43 -9.32 20.85 9.17
C SER A 43 -8.01 21.09 8.42
N PRO A 44 -7.40 20.05 7.81
CA PRO A 44 -6.12 20.21 7.12
C PRO A 44 -6.26 21.06 5.87
N GLU A 45 -5.32 21.98 5.63
CA GLU A 45 -5.30 22.82 4.45
C GLU A 45 -4.74 22.05 3.24
N ARG A 46 -5.50 22.01 2.14
CA ARG A 46 -5.11 21.29 0.91
C ARG A 46 -3.80 21.82 0.32
N GLY A 47 -2.93 20.91 -0.05
CA GLY A 47 -1.61 21.20 -0.61
C GLY A 47 -0.58 21.76 0.39
N LYS A 48 -0.93 21.88 1.68
CA LYS A 48 -0.03 22.47 2.69
C LYS A 48 0.13 21.61 3.94
N THR A 49 -0.97 21.15 4.53
CA THR A 49 -0.91 20.42 5.80
C THR A 49 -0.49 18.99 5.58
N ALA A 50 0.61 18.57 6.19
CA ALA A 50 0.99 17.17 6.26
C ALA A 50 0.20 16.47 7.38
N VAL A 51 -0.42 15.34 7.07
CA VAL A 51 -1.20 14.55 8.00
C VAL A 51 -0.58 13.16 8.19
N PRO A 52 -0.38 12.71 9.43
CA PRO A 52 0.12 11.37 9.71
C PRO A 52 -1.00 10.35 9.52
N LEU A 53 -0.77 9.36 8.69
CA LEU A 53 -1.73 8.31 8.35
C LEU A 53 -1.23 6.93 8.77
N ARG A 54 -2.16 6.03 8.96
CA ARG A 54 -1.92 4.60 9.22
C ARG A 54 -2.51 3.76 8.09
N PRO A 55 -1.73 3.48 7.02
CA PRO A 55 -2.18 2.58 5.97
C PRO A 55 -2.52 1.18 6.48
N ASP A 56 -3.50 0.54 5.85
CA ASP A 56 -3.91 -0.83 6.21
C ASP A 56 -3.05 -1.89 5.54
N ARG A 57 -2.34 -1.54 4.46
CA ARG A 57 -1.57 -2.50 3.67
C ARG A 57 -0.43 -1.83 2.92
N VAL A 58 0.64 -2.61 2.76
CA VAL A 58 1.78 -2.29 1.87
C VAL A 58 1.86 -3.33 0.77
N ALA A 59 2.08 -2.89 -0.47
CA ALA A 59 2.34 -3.77 -1.61
C ALA A 59 3.63 -3.35 -2.31
N MET A 60 4.51 -4.30 -2.60
CA MET A 60 5.78 -4.05 -3.27
C MET A 60 5.93 -4.95 -4.49
N GLN A 61 6.45 -4.39 -5.58
CA GLN A 61 6.86 -5.18 -6.74
C GLN A 61 8.34 -5.59 -6.59
N ASP A 62 8.76 -6.64 -7.29
CA ASP A 62 10.06 -7.31 -7.09
C ASP A 62 11.29 -6.42 -7.33
N ALA A 63 11.25 -5.47 -8.26
CA ALA A 63 12.41 -4.62 -8.52
C ALA A 63 12.67 -3.63 -7.37
N THR A 64 11.62 -3.03 -6.78
CA THR A 64 11.74 -2.07 -5.68
C THR A 64 11.81 -2.73 -4.31
N ALA A 65 11.20 -3.91 -4.15
CA ALA A 65 11.20 -4.66 -2.90
C ALA A 65 12.60 -5.07 -2.44
N GLN A 66 13.54 -5.27 -3.36
CA GLN A 66 14.93 -5.63 -3.02
C GLN A 66 15.55 -4.60 -2.06
N MET A 67 15.54 -3.32 -2.46
CA MET A 67 16.09 -2.25 -1.63
C MET A 67 15.28 -2.00 -0.37
N ALA A 68 13.94 -2.04 -0.47
CA ALA A 68 13.08 -1.87 0.70
C ALA A 68 13.34 -2.95 1.76
N MET A 69 13.46 -4.22 1.35
CA MET A 69 13.75 -5.32 2.27
C MET A 69 15.14 -5.22 2.88
N LEU A 70 16.16 -4.83 2.09
CA LEU A 70 17.50 -4.59 2.63
C LEU A 70 17.49 -3.48 3.69
N GLN A 71 16.81 -2.37 3.45
CA GLN A 71 16.66 -1.28 4.42
C GLN A 71 15.94 -1.75 5.69
N TYR A 72 14.83 -2.50 5.53
CA TYR A 72 14.05 -3.04 6.64
C TYR A 72 14.89 -3.99 7.52
N MET A 73 15.64 -4.89 6.90
CA MET A 73 16.52 -5.83 7.58
C MET A 73 17.71 -5.13 8.28
N GLN A 74 18.35 -4.15 7.61
CA GLN A 74 19.44 -3.36 8.20
C GLN A 74 19.00 -2.54 9.42
N ALA A 75 17.74 -2.13 9.45
CA ALA A 75 17.15 -1.47 10.61
C ALA A 75 16.88 -2.43 11.79
N GLY A 76 17.17 -3.72 11.64
CA GLY A 76 16.97 -4.74 12.68
C GLY A 76 15.51 -5.04 13.00
N MET A 77 14.60 -4.75 12.06
CA MET A 77 13.16 -4.92 12.26
C MET A 77 12.77 -6.39 12.22
N GLY A 78 11.77 -6.75 13.05
CA GLY A 78 11.20 -8.10 13.12
C GLY A 78 10.10 -8.35 12.09
N THR A 79 8.97 -8.92 12.54
CA THR A 79 7.77 -9.10 11.71
C THR A 79 7.15 -7.75 11.38
N VAL A 80 6.67 -7.58 10.15
CA VAL A 80 6.02 -6.34 9.71
C VAL A 80 4.79 -6.02 10.56
N ALA A 81 4.61 -4.73 10.89
CA ALA A 81 3.50 -4.25 11.71
C ALA A 81 2.18 -4.15 10.91
N VAL A 82 2.27 -4.06 9.59
CA VAL A 82 1.14 -3.87 8.68
C VAL A 82 1.13 -5.01 7.64
N PRO A 83 -0.03 -5.59 7.30
CA PRO A 83 -0.14 -6.57 6.24
C PRO A 83 0.58 -6.13 4.97
N THR A 84 1.61 -6.85 4.59
CA THR A 84 2.51 -6.52 3.48
C THR A 84 2.57 -7.67 2.49
N SER A 85 2.73 -7.36 1.21
CA SER A 85 2.90 -8.35 0.14
C SER A 85 3.99 -7.94 -0.85
N ILE A 86 4.74 -8.93 -1.34
CA ILE A 86 5.71 -8.80 -2.43
C ILE A 86 5.20 -9.58 -3.63
N HIS A 87 5.26 -8.99 -4.81
CA HIS A 87 4.77 -9.55 -6.06
C HIS A 87 5.88 -9.56 -7.11
N CYS A 88 6.13 -10.72 -7.71
CA CYS A 88 7.20 -10.91 -8.67
C CYS A 88 6.66 -10.91 -10.11
N ASP A 89 6.48 -9.72 -10.66
CA ASP A 89 5.93 -9.51 -12.01
C ASP A 89 6.75 -8.54 -12.88
N HIS A 90 7.52 -7.64 -12.31
CA HIS A 90 8.25 -6.61 -13.06
C HIS A 90 9.54 -7.11 -13.71
N LEU A 91 10.15 -8.18 -13.20
CA LEU A 91 11.36 -8.77 -13.78
C LEU A 91 11.06 -9.78 -14.89
N ILE A 92 9.79 -10.01 -15.23
CA ILE A 92 9.36 -10.84 -16.36
C ILE A 92 9.20 -9.95 -17.58
N ARG A 93 9.96 -10.25 -18.64
CA ARG A 93 9.87 -9.52 -19.92
C ARG A 93 8.75 -10.09 -20.77
N ALA A 94 7.87 -9.22 -21.29
CA ALA A 94 6.81 -9.62 -22.21
C ALA A 94 7.31 -9.54 -23.67
N SER A 95 8.18 -10.47 -24.08
CA SER A 95 8.84 -10.43 -25.40
C SER A 95 8.42 -11.56 -26.35
N ALA A 96 8.38 -12.80 -25.86
CA ALA A 96 8.16 -13.98 -26.70
C ALA A 96 6.85 -14.73 -26.39
N GLY A 97 6.39 -14.65 -25.15
CA GLY A 97 5.17 -15.31 -24.67
C GLY A 97 5.32 -15.85 -23.26
N ALA A 98 4.21 -16.01 -22.57
CA ALA A 98 4.16 -16.24 -21.12
C ALA A 98 5.07 -17.37 -20.63
N ALA A 99 5.08 -18.52 -21.29
CA ALA A 99 5.87 -19.67 -20.85
C ALA A 99 7.38 -19.44 -21.01
N GLN A 100 7.80 -18.88 -22.13
CA GLN A 100 9.21 -18.62 -22.42
C GLN A 100 9.72 -17.48 -21.52
N ASP A 101 9.01 -16.36 -21.46
CA ASP A 101 9.40 -15.18 -20.69
C ASP A 101 9.49 -15.51 -19.18
N LEU A 102 8.57 -16.33 -18.67
CA LEU A 102 8.64 -16.82 -17.29
C LEU A 102 9.86 -17.71 -17.06
N SER A 103 10.15 -18.64 -17.97
CA SER A 103 11.32 -19.55 -17.89
C SER A 103 12.63 -18.76 -17.87
N GLU A 104 12.76 -17.74 -18.74
CA GLU A 104 13.93 -16.87 -18.79
C GLU A 104 14.06 -16.03 -17.50
N ALA A 105 12.97 -15.49 -16.99
CA ALA A 105 12.96 -14.73 -15.76
C ALA A 105 13.37 -15.57 -14.55
N LEU A 106 12.87 -16.81 -14.45
CA LEU A 106 13.22 -17.74 -13.37
C LEU A 106 14.71 -18.11 -13.41
N GLY A 107 15.32 -18.23 -14.60
CA GLY A 107 16.76 -18.45 -14.75
C GLY A 107 17.58 -17.21 -14.40
N SER A 108 17.23 -16.08 -14.99
CA SER A 108 18.03 -14.83 -14.92
C SER A 108 17.95 -14.14 -13.55
N ASN A 109 16.84 -14.26 -12.83
CA ASN A 109 16.59 -13.55 -11.58
C ASN A 109 16.43 -14.49 -10.37
N LEU A 110 16.95 -15.71 -10.45
CA LEU A 110 16.79 -16.74 -9.42
C LEU A 110 17.19 -16.24 -8.03
N GLU A 111 18.34 -15.60 -7.91
CA GLU A 111 18.84 -15.08 -6.63
C GLU A 111 17.92 -14.01 -6.04
N VAL A 112 17.38 -13.12 -6.87
CA VAL A 112 16.43 -12.09 -6.43
C VAL A 112 15.16 -12.73 -5.89
N TYR A 113 14.59 -13.68 -6.62
CA TYR A 113 13.36 -14.34 -6.18
C TYR A 113 13.56 -15.15 -4.90
N GLN A 114 14.70 -15.84 -4.76
CA GLN A 114 15.06 -16.57 -3.53
C GLN A 114 15.27 -15.63 -2.36
N PHE A 115 15.97 -14.51 -2.56
CA PHE A 115 16.15 -13.48 -1.54
C PHE A 115 14.79 -12.93 -1.07
N LEU A 116 13.94 -12.47 -2.01
CA LEU A 116 12.64 -11.90 -1.67
C LEU A 116 11.72 -12.91 -0.97
N GLN A 117 11.72 -14.17 -1.41
CA GLN A 117 10.94 -15.23 -0.78
C GLN A 117 11.41 -15.51 0.66
N SER A 118 12.72 -15.63 0.87
CA SER A 118 13.27 -15.90 2.20
C SER A 118 13.06 -14.72 3.15
N ALA A 119 13.26 -13.50 2.68
CA ALA A 119 13.00 -12.29 3.44
C ALA A 119 11.51 -12.14 3.78
N ALA A 120 10.62 -12.38 2.81
CA ALA A 120 9.18 -12.36 3.04
C ALA A 120 8.77 -13.35 4.13
N PHE A 121 9.26 -14.57 4.06
CA PHE A 121 8.99 -15.60 5.07
C PHE A 121 9.49 -15.19 6.46
N ALA A 122 10.72 -14.67 6.55
CA ALA A 122 11.32 -14.27 7.82
C ALA A 122 10.57 -13.13 8.52
N HIS A 123 9.97 -12.23 7.74
CA HIS A 123 9.30 -11.03 8.26
C HIS A 123 7.75 -11.09 8.24
N GLY A 124 7.16 -12.24 7.90
CA GLY A 124 5.70 -12.41 7.88
C GLY A 124 5.00 -11.69 6.72
N ILE A 125 5.69 -11.54 5.59
CA ILE A 125 5.21 -10.87 4.38
C ILE A 125 4.63 -11.93 3.42
N ALA A 126 3.48 -11.63 2.81
CA ALA A 126 2.91 -12.49 1.78
C ALA A 126 3.76 -12.43 0.49
N PHE A 127 4.06 -13.57 -0.11
CA PHE A 127 4.88 -13.66 -1.30
C PHE A 127 4.10 -14.22 -2.49
N SER A 128 3.98 -13.41 -3.55
CA SER A 128 3.40 -13.79 -4.83
C SER A 128 4.55 -14.12 -5.79
N ALA A 129 4.79 -15.41 -6.02
CA ALA A 129 5.87 -15.91 -6.85
C ALA A 129 5.75 -15.47 -8.32
N PRO A 130 6.84 -15.50 -9.10
CA PRO A 130 6.81 -15.25 -10.54
C PRO A 130 5.75 -16.10 -11.25
N GLY A 131 5.00 -15.50 -12.17
CA GLY A 131 3.93 -16.18 -12.91
C GLY A 131 2.57 -16.20 -12.23
N ARG A 132 2.43 -15.63 -11.02
CA ARG A 132 1.14 -15.53 -10.32
C ARG A 132 0.21 -14.44 -10.86
N GLY A 133 0.73 -13.54 -11.70
CA GLY A 133 0.00 -12.43 -12.30
C GLY A 133 0.57 -11.07 -11.93
N ILE A 134 0.04 -10.04 -12.58
CA ILE A 134 0.41 -8.64 -12.39
C ILE A 134 -0.01 -8.20 -10.98
N ILE A 135 0.89 -7.53 -10.25
CA ILE A 135 0.67 -7.06 -8.87
C ILE A 135 -0.70 -6.38 -8.69
N HIS A 136 -1.05 -5.44 -9.58
CA HIS A 136 -2.27 -4.64 -9.42
C HIS A 136 -3.54 -5.49 -9.58
N GLN A 137 -3.50 -6.48 -10.46
CA GLN A 137 -4.62 -7.40 -10.67
C GLN A 137 -4.76 -8.36 -9.50
N VAL A 138 -3.65 -8.92 -9.02
CA VAL A 138 -3.65 -9.80 -7.84
C VAL A 138 -4.18 -9.07 -6.61
N ILE A 139 -3.78 -7.81 -6.41
CA ILE A 139 -4.27 -6.98 -5.31
C ILE A 139 -5.77 -6.71 -5.45
N LEU A 140 -6.21 -6.25 -6.63
CA LEU A 140 -7.62 -5.93 -6.88
C LEU A 140 -8.54 -7.13 -6.62
N GLU A 141 -8.15 -8.31 -7.08
CA GLU A 141 -8.97 -9.51 -7.00
C GLU A 141 -8.96 -10.19 -5.62
N ASN A 142 -7.85 -10.07 -4.86
CA ASN A 142 -7.68 -10.90 -3.66
C ASN A 142 -7.48 -10.12 -2.37
N LEU A 143 -6.95 -8.89 -2.43
CA LEU A 143 -6.46 -8.18 -1.26
C LEU A 143 -7.15 -6.83 -1.03
N ALA A 144 -7.69 -6.22 -2.08
CA ALA A 144 -8.34 -4.93 -1.99
C ALA A 144 -9.78 -5.07 -1.44
N PHE A 145 -10.23 -4.05 -0.70
CA PHE A 145 -11.61 -3.94 -0.24
C PHE A 145 -12.00 -2.46 -0.05
N PRO A 146 -13.30 -2.11 -0.18
CA PRO A 146 -13.73 -0.72 -0.11
C PRO A 146 -13.35 -0.03 1.20
N GLY A 147 -12.92 1.21 1.11
CA GLY A 147 -12.64 2.05 2.28
C GLY A 147 -11.26 1.88 2.90
N ALA A 148 -10.46 0.89 2.49
CA ALA A 148 -9.11 0.71 2.97
C ALA A 148 -8.11 1.69 2.34
N LEU A 149 -6.96 1.88 3.00
CA LEU A 149 -5.83 2.66 2.54
C LEU A 149 -4.64 1.74 2.25
N LEU A 150 -4.21 1.72 0.99
CA LEU A 150 -3.05 0.98 0.51
C LEU A 150 -1.93 1.94 0.08
N ILE A 151 -0.70 1.65 0.45
CA ILE A 151 0.46 2.23 -0.22
C ILE A 151 1.22 1.15 -0.99
N GLY A 152 1.80 1.50 -2.12
CA GLY A 152 2.56 0.54 -2.93
C GLY A 152 3.73 1.15 -3.66
N THR A 153 4.78 0.36 -3.86
CA THR A 153 6.03 0.82 -4.50
C THR A 153 5.97 0.79 -6.03
N ASP A 154 4.81 1.06 -6.58
CA ASP A 154 4.55 1.09 -8.02
C ASP A 154 3.60 2.23 -8.41
N SER A 155 3.80 2.82 -9.59
CA SER A 155 3.01 3.95 -10.09
C SER A 155 1.55 3.59 -10.40
N HIS A 156 1.24 2.31 -10.66
CA HIS A 156 -0.11 1.82 -10.94
C HIS A 156 -0.85 1.29 -9.70
N THR A 157 -0.29 1.47 -8.51
CA THR A 157 -0.96 1.16 -7.23
C THR A 157 -2.40 1.69 -7.16
N PRO A 158 -2.74 2.90 -7.69
CA PRO A 158 -4.11 3.43 -7.71
C PRO A 158 -5.16 2.56 -8.39
N ASN A 159 -4.78 1.51 -9.13
CA ASN A 159 -5.70 0.54 -9.73
C ASN A 159 -6.70 -0.05 -8.72
N ALA A 160 -6.31 -0.21 -7.48
CA ALA A 160 -7.20 -0.69 -6.41
C ALA A 160 -8.38 0.27 -6.11
N GLY A 161 -8.32 1.50 -6.63
CA GLY A 161 -9.44 2.45 -6.61
C GLY A 161 -10.68 1.96 -7.35
N GLY A 162 -10.54 1.01 -8.28
CA GLY A 162 -11.65 0.41 -9.01
C GLY A 162 -12.71 -0.25 -8.14
N ILE A 163 -12.38 -0.60 -6.89
CA ILE A 163 -13.33 -1.10 -5.89
C ILE A 163 -13.45 -0.18 -4.67
N ASN A 164 -13.18 1.11 -4.83
CA ASN A 164 -13.27 2.12 -3.76
C ASN A 164 -12.26 1.93 -2.61
N MET A 165 -11.10 1.36 -2.86
CA MET A 165 -9.93 1.42 -2.00
C MET A 165 -9.14 2.68 -2.33
N LEU A 166 -8.65 3.43 -1.35
CA LEU A 166 -7.70 4.50 -1.62
C LEU A 166 -6.30 3.89 -1.68
N ALA A 167 -5.66 3.99 -2.85
CA ALA A 167 -4.36 3.38 -3.08
C ALA A 167 -3.40 4.40 -3.68
N ILE A 168 -2.19 4.48 -3.12
CA ILE A 168 -1.22 5.54 -3.43
C ILE A 168 0.14 4.93 -3.72
N GLY A 169 0.75 5.33 -4.86
CA GLY A 169 2.12 4.98 -5.20
C GLY A 169 3.12 5.77 -4.36
N VAL A 170 4.09 5.09 -3.77
CA VAL A 170 5.10 5.65 -2.86
C VAL A 170 6.50 5.14 -3.17
N GLY A 171 7.51 5.73 -2.56
CA GLY A 171 8.88 5.22 -2.60
C GLY A 171 9.12 4.05 -1.64
N GLY A 172 10.25 3.33 -1.83
CA GLY A 172 10.62 2.21 -0.97
C GLY A 172 10.80 2.62 0.50
N ALA A 173 11.29 3.82 0.77
CA ALA A 173 11.47 4.34 2.13
C ALA A 173 10.13 4.49 2.87
N ASP A 174 9.09 4.99 2.19
CA ASP A 174 7.74 5.10 2.75
C ASP A 174 7.17 3.71 3.08
N ALA A 175 7.39 2.75 2.20
CA ALA A 175 6.97 1.36 2.44
C ALA A 175 7.65 0.78 3.69
N VAL A 176 8.96 0.98 3.84
CA VAL A 176 9.74 0.55 5.03
C VAL A 176 9.20 1.19 6.30
N GLN A 177 8.93 2.49 6.28
CA GLN A 177 8.38 3.22 7.42
C GLN A 177 7.04 2.63 7.89
N VAL A 178 6.12 2.38 6.96
CA VAL A 178 4.81 1.80 7.29
C VAL A 178 4.93 0.34 7.72
N MET A 179 5.80 -0.45 7.10
CA MET A 179 6.09 -1.83 7.52
C MET A 179 6.61 -1.88 8.97
N ALA A 180 7.36 -0.86 9.40
CA ALA A 180 7.83 -0.72 10.77
C ALA A 180 6.75 -0.29 11.77
N GLY A 181 5.55 0.09 11.30
CA GLY A 181 4.44 0.56 12.14
C GLY A 181 4.45 2.07 12.41
N GLU A 182 5.35 2.79 11.76
CA GLU A 182 5.45 4.23 11.90
C GLU A 182 4.37 4.96 11.07
N PRO A 183 3.93 6.16 11.49
CA PRO A 183 2.97 6.94 10.74
C PRO A 183 3.55 7.38 9.39
N TRP A 184 2.75 7.26 8.33
CA TRP A 184 3.10 7.77 7.02
C TRP A 184 2.51 9.16 6.81
N SER A 185 3.36 10.13 6.50
CA SER A 185 2.95 11.53 6.35
C SER A 185 2.53 11.83 4.91
N LEU A 186 1.28 12.27 4.73
CA LEU A 186 0.75 12.71 3.44
C LEU A 186 0.38 14.19 3.50
N THR A 187 0.87 14.99 2.55
CA THR A 187 0.34 16.34 2.36
C THR A 187 -1.13 16.25 1.92
N TRP A 188 -2.04 16.90 2.67
CA TRP A 188 -3.48 16.83 2.42
C TRP A 188 -3.81 17.17 0.96
N PRO A 189 -4.36 16.22 0.18
CA PRO A 189 -4.39 16.35 -1.26
C PRO A 189 -5.47 17.30 -1.76
N ASN A 190 -5.21 17.96 -2.89
CA ASN A 190 -6.25 18.51 -3.73
C ASN A 190 -7.03 17.38 -4.40
N LEU A 191 -8.35 17.50 -4.49
CA LEU A 191 -9.19 16.51 -5.15
C LEU A 191 -9.62 17.05 -6.51
N THR A 192 -9.48 16.23 -7.55
CA THR A 192 -9.95 16.50 -8.89
C THR A 192 -11.09 15.53 -9.21
N GLY A 193 -12.28 16.05 -9.45
CA GLY A 193 -13.41 15.25 -9.94
C GLY A 193 -13.29 15.04 -11.45
N VAL A 194 -13.45 13.80 -11.89
CA VAL A 194 -13.55 13.44 -13.31
C VAL A 194 -14.95 12.87 -13.53
N ASN A 195 -15.67 13.45 -14.47
CA ASN A 195 -17.00 12.98 -14.89
C ASN A 195 -16.89 12.44 -16.31
N PHE A 196 -17.32 11.19 -16.51
CA PHE A 196 -17.30 10.51 -17.80
C PHE A 196 -18.67 10.55 -18.48
#